data_b4e4aae6dcb5f1167e1e3d0bef9a727a
#
_entry.id   b4e4aae6dcb5f1167e1e3d0bef9a727a
#
_cell.length_a   1.000
_cell.length_b   1.000
_cell.length_c   1.000
_cell.angle_alpha   90.00
_cell.angle_beta   90.00
_cell.angle_gamma   90.00
#
_symmetry.space_group_name_H-M   'P 1'
#
loop_
_entity.id
_entity.type
_entity.pdbx_description
1 polymer ?
#
loop_
_entity_poly.entity_id
_entity_poly.type
_entity_poly.pdbx_seq_one_letter_code
_entity_poly.pdbx_strand_id
1 'polypeptide(L)'
;MLVLVGASAGFGWVLLGQGWSLRSPSQVEVVGSRQVSREQIIQEARLRFPVQLLNLQPRQLAAQLAAALPVENVQVTRLMLPPRLRIDLVDRKAVARAERPTGRGLEQGYVDRLGNWMTSRQQSGANGLGGAPLLLVSGWQEHLRPPLAQVLGRSGQLGSTLLEIHFEPNGNLWLITSSLGKVRLGQPDGQLGRRLDMLSHLSSQLASRVKGLKVQSIDLSDPDHPELGLPPKPRPGGPGGSGPGVD
;
A
#
# COMPACT_ATOMS: atom_id res chain seq x y z
N MET A 1 -16.88 -55.76 -29.37
CA MET A 1 -16.75 -54.30 -29.56
C MET A 1 -17.59 -53.47 -28.59
N LEU A 2 -18.84 -53.78 -28.34
CA LEU A 2 -19.71 -53.06 -27.39
C LEU A 2 -19.21 -53.07 -25.92
N VAL A 3 -18.60 -54.15 -25.44
CA VAL A 3 -18.07 -54.30 -24.07
C VAL A 3 -16.85 -53.38 -23.84
N LEU A 4 -16.00 -53.20 -24.85
CA LEU A 4 -14.82 -52.33 -24.79
C LEU A 4 -15.24 -50.83 -24.72
N VAL A 5 -16.28 -50.42 -25.48
CA VAL A 5 -16.80 -49.06 -25.46
C VAL A 5 -17.51 -48.75 -24.11
N GLY A 6 -18.24 -49.71 -23.55
CA GLY A 6 -18.85 -49.56 -22.26
C GLY A 6 -17.85 -49.44 -21.10
N ALA A 7 -16.76 -50.24 -21.15
CA ALA A 7 -15.69 -50.19 -20.15
C ALA A 7 -14.90 -48.89 -20.24
N SER A 8 -14.64 -48.39 -21.45
CA SER A 8 -13.95 -47.09 -21.65
C SER A 8 -14.78 -45.91 -21.19
N ALA A 9 -16.11 -45.92 -21.43
CA ALA A 9 -17.03 -44.87 -20.98
C ALA A 9 -17.21 -44.91 -19.47
N GLY A 10 -17.30 -46.12 -18.86
CA GLY A 10 -17.38 -46.25 -17.40
C GLY A 10 -16.10 -45.81 -16.68
N PHE A 11 -14.92 -46.16 -17.23
CA PHE A 11 -13.63 -45.75 -16.72
C PHE A 11 -13.43 -44.22 -16.86
N GLY A 12 -13.82 -43.66 -18.00
CA GLY A 12 -13.83 -42.18 -18.21
C GLY A 12 -14.75 -41.46 -17.24
N TRP A 13 -15.92 -42.00 -16.95
CA TRP A 13 -16.88 -41.40 -16.02
C TRP A 13 -16.39 -41.45 -14.56
N VAL A 14 -15.76 -42.54 -14.15
CA VAL A 14 -15.13 -42.69 -12.82
C VAL A 14 -13.93 -41.74 -12.67
N LEU A 15 -13.09 -41.61 -13.71
CA LEU A 15 -11.98 -40.67 -13.71
C LEU A 15 -12.44 -39.20 -13.66
N LEU A 16 -13.49 -38.85 -14.40
CA LEU A 16 -14.09 -37.52 -14.40
C LEU A 16 -14.81 -37.18 -13.10
N GLY A 17 -15.51 -38.18 -12.49
CA GLY A 17 -16.30 -37.96 -11.28
C GLY A 17 -15.52 -38.04 -9.96
N GLN A 18 -14.51 -38.92 -9.88
CA GLN A 18 -13.78 -39.17 -8.63
C GLN A 18 -12.29 -38.82 -8.69
N GLY A 19 -11.71 -38.72 -9.90
CA GLY A 19 -10.27 -38.58 -10.09
C GLY A 19 -9.71 -37.20 -9.69
N TRP A 20 -10.53 -36.14 -9.78
CA TRP A 20 -10.08 -34.77 -9.54
C TRP A 20 -10.78 -34.11 -8.35
N SER A 21 -10.85 -34.82 -7.24
CA SER A 21 -11.42 -34.31 -6.00
C SER A 21 -10.35 -34.10 -4.94
N LEU A 22 -10.46 -32.98 -4.20
CA LEU A 22 -9.73 -32.78 -2.95
C LEU A 22 -10.46 -33.56 -1.85
N ARG A 23 -9.79 -34.55 -1.28
CA ARG A 23 -10.35 -35.41 -0.24
C ARG A 23 -10.00 -34.95 1.18
N SER A 24 -8.89 -34.20 1.29
CA SER A 24 -8.37 -33.77 2.59
C SER A 24 -7.77 -32.35 2.52
N PRO A 25 -7.71 -31.65 3.68
CA PRO A 25 -7.05 -30.36 3.82
C PRO A 25 -5.59 -30.34 3.38
N SER A 26 -4.87 -31.46 3.46
CA SER A 26 -3.46 -31.57 3.05
C SER A 26 -3.23 -31.33 1.56
N GLN A 27 -4.26 -31.47 0.74
CA GLN A 27 -4.22 -31.23 -0.69
C GLN A 27 -4.37 -29.71 -1.05
N VAL A 28 -4.61 -28.85 -0.06
CA VAL A 28 -4.55 -27.39 -0.23
C VAL A 28 -3.14 -26.94 0.09
N GLU A 29 -2.42 -26.49 -0.92
CA GLU A 29 -1.06 -25.98 -0.82
C GLU A 29 -1.10 -24.45 -0.75
N VAL A 30 -0.52 -23.88 0.31
CA VAL A 30 -0.45 -22.43 0.52
C VAL A 30 0.99 -22.00 0.41
N VAL A 31 1.26 -21.02 -0.46
CA VAL A 31 2.60 -20.55 -0.77
C VAL A 31 2.65 -19.03 -0.64
N GLY A 32 3.76 -18.50 -0.12
CA GLY A 32 4.07 -17.06 -0.16
C GLY A 32 3.60 -16.25 1.05
N SER A 33 2.69 -16.76 1.89
CA SER A 33 2.27 -16.10 3.12
C SER A 33 2.91 -16.72 4.36
N ARG A 34 3.27 -15.85 5.30
CA ARG A 34 3.66 -16.23 6.67
C ARG A 34 2.59 -15.88 7.70
N GLN A 35 1.59 -15.11 7.30
CA GLN A 35 0.55 -14.60 8.19
C GLN A 35 -0.72 -15.44 8.14
N VAL A 36 -0.97 -16.11 7.02
CA VAL A 36 -2.21 -16.83 6.74
C VAL A 36 -1.96 -18.32 6.79
N SER A 37 -2.65 -19.03 7.69
CA SER A 37 -2.57 -20.48 7.78
C SER A 37 -3.46 -21.17 6.75
N ARG A 38 -3.16 -22.44 6.47
CA ARG A 38 -4.00 -23.28 5.59
C ARG A 38 -5.42 -23.43 6.13
N GLU A 39 -5.55 -23.61 7.42
CA GLU A 39 -6.81 -23.77 8.12
C GLU A 39 -7.69 -22.52 7.97
N GLN A 40 -7.09 -21.34 8.10
CA GLN A 40 -7.77 -20.08 7.90
C GLN A 40 -8.26 -19.92 6.45
N ILE A 41 -7.46 -20.31 5.47
CA ILE A 41 -7.87 -20.29 4.06
C ILE A 41 -9.05 -21.23 3.81
N ILE A 42 -8.98 -22.46 4.34
CA ILE A 42 -10.07 -23.43 4.18
C ILE A 42 -11.38 -22.90 4.78
N GLN A 43 -11.29 -22.22 5.91
CA GLN A 43 -12.41 -21.62 6.61
C GLN A 43 -13.02 -20.45 5.81
N GLU A 44 -12.18 -19.51 5.36
CA GLU A 44 -12.62 -18.35 4.58
C GLU A 44 -13.13 -18.74 3.18
N ALA A 45 -12.49 -19.72 2.56
CA ALA A 45 -12.93 -20.31 1.29
C ALA A 45 -14.16 -21.20 1.41
N ARG A 46 -14.60 -21.50 2.65
CA ARG A 46 -15.73 -22.40 2.96
C ARG A 46 -15.61 -23.76 2.27
N LEU A 47 -14.39 -24.30 2.17
CA LEU A 47 -14.14 -25.58 1.53
C LEU A 47 -14.62 -26.72 2.42
N ARG A 48 -15.55 -27.53 1.90
CA ARG A 48 -16.07 -28.74 2.56
C ARG A 48 -15.58 -29.95 1.80
N PHE A 49 -14.73 -30.76 2.42
CA PHE A 49 -14.17 -31.96 1.79
C PHE A 49 -15.17 -33.16 1.86
N PRO A 50 -15.29 -33.95 0.78
CA PRO A 50 -14.55 -33.86 -0.49
C PRO A 50 -15.08 -32.79 -1.44
N VAL A 51 -14.17 -32.08 -2.15
CA VAL A 51 -14.48 -31.01 -3.10
C VAL A 51 -14.01 -31.38 -4.49
N GLN A 52 -14.87 -31.29 -5.49
CA GLN A 52 -14.49 -31.49 -6.88
C GLN A 52 -13.76 -30.26 -7.42
N LEU A 53 -12.51 -30.43 -7.87
CA LEU A 53 -11.67 -29.35 -8.41
C LEU A 53 -12.31 -28.66 -9.63
N LEU A 54 -13.05 -29.42 -10.45
CA LEU A 54 -13.70 -28.87 -11.65
C LEU A 54 -14.80 -27.87 -11.33
N ASN A 55 -15.48 -28.02 -10.19
CA ASN A 55 -16.56 -27.16 -9.76
C ASN A 55 -16.04 -25.88 -9.06
N LEU A 56 -14.77 -25.87 -8.63
CA LEU A 56 -14.16 -24.67 -8.05
C LEU A 56 -13.86 -23.65 -9.15
N GLN A 57 -14.27 -22.43 -8.94
CA GLN A 57 -13.95 -21.30 -9.81
C GLN A 57 -12.75 -20.53 -9.23
N PRO A 58 -11.52 -20.66 -9.79
CA PRO A 58 -10.33 -20.07 -9.20
C PRO A 58 -10.39 -18.55 -9.04
N ARG A 59 -10.99 -17.85 -10.03
CA ARG A 59 -11.13 -16.38 -9.99
C ARG A 59 -12.08 -15.92 -8.86
N GLN A 60 -13.19 -16.59 -8.67
CA GLN A 60 -14.15 -16.25 -7.60
C GLN A 60 -13.54 -16.55 -6.22
N LEU A 61 -12.88 -17.70 -6.10
CA LEU A 61 -12.21 -18.08 -4.87
C LEU A 61 -11.07 -17.09 -4.53
N ALA A 62 -10.28 -16.68 -5.52
CA ALA A 62 -9.25 -15.67 -5.33
C ALA A 62 -9.83 -14.31 -4.87
N ALA A 63 -10.92 -13.86 -5.47
CA ALA A 63 -11.60 -12.63 -5.08
C ALA A 63 -12.17 -12.71 -3.65
N GLN A 64 -12.78 -13.85 -3.29
CA GLN A 64 -13.30 -14.09 -1.94
C GLN A 64 -12.19 -14.05 -0.89
N LEU A 65 -11.08 -14.74 -1.14
CA LEU A 65 -9.93 -14.76 -0.23
C LEU A 65 -9.24 -13.38 -0.14
N ALA A 66 -9.12 -12.66 -1.26
CA ALA A 66 -8.55 -11.32 -1.26
C ALA A 66 -9.38 -10.30 -0.46
N ALA A 67 -10.72 -10.49 -0.42
CA ALA A 67 -11.60 -9.65 0.38
C ALA A 67 -11.55 -9.99 1.88
N ALA A 68 -11.36 -11.27 2.23
CA ALA A 68 -11.42 -11.76 3.62
C ALA A 68 -10.05 -11.72 4.34
N LEU A 69 -8.95 -11.87 3.61
CA LEU A 69 -7.60 -12.00 4.19
C LEU A 69 -6.77 -10.71 4.05
N PRO A 70 -5.85 -10.45 4.97
CA PRO A 70 -4.96 -9.28 4.93
C PRO A 70 -3.80 -9.49 3.93
N VAL A 71 -4.13 -9.83 2.69
CA VAL A 71 -3.17 -10.10 1.61
C VAL A 71 -3.29 -9.06 0.51
N GLU A 72 -2.20 -8.83 -0.20
CA GLU A 72 -2.15 -7.90 -1.33
C GLU A 72 -2.63 -8.55 -2.62
N ASN A 73 -2.24 -9.80 -2.83
CA ASN A 73 -2.61 -10.58 -4.01
C ASN A 73 -2.88 -12.03 -3.66
N VAL A 74 -3.85 -12.62 -4.36
CA VAL A 74 -4.23 -14.03 -4.26
C VAL A 74 -4.31 -14.61 -5.65
N GLN A 75 -3.55 -15.67 -5.89
CA GLN A 75 -3.66 -16.46 -7.10
C GLN A 75 -4.03 -17.90 -6.75
N VAL A 76 -5.09 -18.42 -7.38
CA VAL A 76 -5.58 -19.78 -7.14
C VAL A 76 -5.37 -20.60 -8.41
N THR A 77 -4.68 -21.74 -8.25
CA THR A 77 -4.38 -22.66 -9.34
C THR A 77 -4.85 -24.06 -8.98
N ARG A 78 -5.56 -24.71 -9.92
CA ARG A 78 -5.98 -26.10 -9.80
C ARG A 78 -4.93 -26.99 -10.44
N LEU A 79 -4.36 -27.91 -9.68
CA LEU A 79 -3.46 -28.96 -10.16
C LEU A 79 -4.26 -30.28 -10.23
N MET A 80 -4.28 -30.90 -11.39
CA MET A 80 -5.12 -32.08 -11.65
C MET A 80 -4.38 -33.39 -11.33
N LEU A 81 -3.05 -33.44 -11.50
CA LEU A 81 -2.23 -34.63 -11.32
C LEU A 81 -0.95 -34.29 -10.54
N PRO A 82 -0.88 -34.66 -9.25
CA PRO A 82 -1.96 -35.13 -8.36
C PRO A 82 -2.97 -34.01 -8.05
N PRO A 83 -4.23 -34.37 -7.67
CA PRO A 83 -5.25 -33.36 -7.38
C PRO A 83 -4.85 -32.51 -6.18
N ARG A 84 -4.63 -31.21 -6.42
CA ARG A 84 -4.25 -30.20 -5.41
C ARG A 84 -4.84 -28.84 -5.76
N LEU A 85 -5.11 -28.04 -4.74
CA LEU A 85 -5.44 -26.63 -4.88
C LEU A 85 -4.24 -25.81 -4.38
N ARG A 86 -3.56 -25.13 -5.29
CA ARG A 86 -2.45 -24.26 -4.96
C ARG A 86 -2.95 -22.82 -4.85
N ILE A 87 -2.63 -22.17 -3.72
CA ILE A 87 -3.01 -20.80 -3.41
C ILE A 87 -1.72 -20.03 -3.12
N ASP A 88 -1.34 -19.20 -4.08
CA ASP A 88 -0.18 -18.31 -3.98
C ASP A 88 -0.67 -16.98 -3.40
N LEU A 89 -0.10 -16.57 -2.28
CA LEU A 89 -0.45 -15.36 -1.53
C LEU A 89 0.73 -14.40 -1.51
N VAL A 90 0.43 -13.12 -1.59
CA VAL A 90 1.40 -12.06 -1.33
C VAL A 90 0.91 -11.29 -0.11
N ASP A 91 1.66 -11.36 0.98
CA ASP A 91 1.33 -10.63 2.21
C ASP A 91 1.45 -9.11 1.99
N ARG A 92 0.53 -8.34 2.57
CA ARG A 92 0.63 -6.89 2.58
C ARG A 92 1.88 -6.46 3.35
N LYS A 93 2.62 -5.53 2.79
CA LYS A 93 3.79 -4.91 3.42
C LYS A 93 3.47 -3.48 3.81
N ALA A 94 3.72 -3.13 5.06
CA ALA A 94 3.63 -1.76 5.51
C ALA A 94 4.72 -0.92 4.85
N VAL A 95 4.32 0.19 4.22
CA VAL A 95 5.25 1.14 3.58
C VAL A 95 5.36 2.45 4.37
N ALA A 96 4.37 2.75 5.21
CA ALA A 96 4.39 3.90 6.10
C ALA A 96 3.69 3.60 7.42
N ARG A 97 4.11 4.29 8.48
CA ARG A 97 3.31 4.41 9.70
C ARG A 97 2.13 5.32 9.41
N ALA A 98 1.01 5.11 10.06
CA ALA A 98 -0.18 5.91 9.82
C ALA A 98 -0.91 6.24 11.10
N GLU A 99 -1.53 7.42 11.12
CA GLU A 99 -2.37 7.89 12.21
C GLU A 99 -3.74 8.28 11.65
N ARG A 100 -4.79 7.83 12.32
CA ARG A 100 -6.16 8.20 11.97
C ARG A 100 -6.92 8.76 13.17
N PRO A 101 -7.73 9.81 12.95
CA PRO A 101 -8.62 10.29 13.98
C PRO A 101 -9.76 9.29 14.20
N THR A 102 -10.04 9.00 15.46
CA THR A 102 -11.17 8.18 15.88
C THR A 102 -11.97 8.96 16.93
N GLY A 103 -13.19 8.54 17.24
CA GLY A 103 -13.99 9.15 18.31
C GLY A 103 -13.37 9.05 19.71
N ARG A 104 -12.28 8.29 19.87
CA ARG A 104 -11.53 8.09 21.13
C ARG A 104 -10.13 8.72 21.11
N GLY A 105 -9.76 9.44 20.06
CA GLY A 105 -8.44 10.04 19.87
C GLY A 105 -7.74 9.53 18.61
N LEU A 106 -6.41 9.66 18.57
CA LEU A 106 -5.59 9.19 17.45
C LEU A 106 -5.28 7.70 17.60
N GLU A 107 -5.62 6.92 16.59
CA GLU A 107 -5.22 5.53 16.48
C GLU A 107 -3.99 5.42 15.59
N GLN A 108 -2.98 4.68 16.06
CA GLN A 108 -1.75 4.41 15.32
C GLN A 108 -1.83 3.05 14.63
N GLY A 109 -1.30 2.99 13.42
CA GLY A 109 -1.23 1.79 12.60
C GLY A 109 -0.23 1.97 11.47
N TYR A 110 -0.49 1.29 10.38
CA TYR A 110 0.36 1.28 9.20
C TYR A 110 -0.50 1.33 7.93
N VAL A 111 0.12 1.67 6.82
CA VAL A 111 -0.52 1.57 5.50
C VAL A 111 0.37 0.81 4.54
N ASP A 112 -0.27 0.05 3.66
CA ASP A 112 0.38 -0.60 2.53
C ASP A 112 0.53 0.37 1.33
N ARG A 113 1.16 -0.09 0.25
CA ARG A 113 1.37 0.73 -0.96
C ARG A 113 0.08 1.16 -1.67
N LEU A 114 -1.05 0.50 -1.39
CA LEU A 114 -2.37 0.85 -1.91
C LEU A 114 -3.16 1.76 -0.96
N GLY A 115 -2.52 2.23 0.12
CA GLY A 115 -3.14 3.09 1.12
C GLY A 115 -4.09 2.37 2.09
N ASN A 116 -4.15 1.04 2.07
CA ASN A 116 -5.00 0.29 2.99
C ASN A 116 -4.42 0.34 4.41
N TRP A 117 -5.32 0.57 5.37
CA TRP A 117 -4.97 0.52 6.79
C TRP A 117 -4.56 -0.89 7.24
N MET A 118 -3.51 -0.96 8.04
CA MET A 118 -3.03 -2.17 8.68
C MET A 118 -2.83 -1.93 10.17
N THR A 119 -3.27 -2.89 10.98
CA THR A 119 -3.00 -2.86 12.42
C THR A 119 -1.56 -3.29 12.73
N SER A 120 -1.06 -2.95 13.92
CA SER A 120 0.28 -3.35 14.36
C SER A 120 0.48 -4.88 14.36
N ARG A 121 -0.57 -5.65 14.63
CA ARG A 121 -0.51 -7.12 14.57
C ARG A 121 -0.25 -7.65 13.15
N GLN A 122 -0.89 -7.04 12.15
CA GLN A 122 -0.69 -7.40 10.74
C GLN A 122 0.71 -7.06 10.26
N GLN A 123 1.30 -5.98 10.76
CA GLN A 123 2.67 -5.62 10.43
C GLN A 123 3.70 -6.57 11.01
N SER A 124 3.54 -6.99 12.26
CA SER A 124 4.50 -7.87 12.95
C SER A 124 4.72 -9.20 12.22
N GLY A 125 3.71 -9.69 11.49
CA GLY A 125 3.84 -10.88 10.63
C GLY A 125 4.56 -10.62 9.30
N ALA A 126 4.48 -9.38 8.76
CA ALA A 126 5.00 -9.04 7.43
C ALA A 126 6.50 -8.67 7.41
N ASN A 127 7.02 -8.11 8.52
CA ASN A 127 8.36 -7.55 8.58
C ASN A 127 9.29 -8.41 9.43
N GLY A 128 9.65 -9.58 8.95
CA GLY A 128 10.55 -10.49 9.67
C GLY A 128 11.96 -9.96 9.94
N LEU A 129 12.43 -8.87 9.36
CA LEU A 129 13.77 -8.26 9.56
C LEU A 129 13.87 -6.79 9.12
N GLY A 130 12.79 -6.15 8.69
CA GLY A 130 12.79 -4.72 8.31
C GLY A 130 12.33 -3.85 9.47
N GLY A 131 13.08 -2.82 9.81
CA GLY A 131 12.67 -1.80 10.78
C GLY A 131 11.33 -1.15 10.42
N ALA A 132 10.69 -0.45 11.39
CA ALA A 132 9.47 0.29 11.13
C ALA A 132 9.69 1.30 9.99
N PRO A 133 8.71 1.49 9.09
CA PRO A 133 8.81 2.48 8.04
C PRO A 133 9.06 3.88 8.61
N LEU A 134 9.96 4.64 7.97
CA LEU A 134 10.27 6.01 8.38
C LEU A 134 9.18 7.00 7.95
N LEU A 135 8.50 6.72 6.85
CA LEU A 135 7.42 7.55 6.33
C LEU A 135 6.23 7.55 7.28
N LEU A 136 5.68 8.72 7.57
CA LEU A 136 4.47 8.91 8.36
C LEU A 136 3.32 9.37 7.46
N VAL A 137 2.13 8.86 7.71
CA VAL A 137 0.86 9.32 7.11
C VAL A 137 -0.04 9.81 8.23
N SER A 138 -0.30 11.12 8.28
CA SER A 138 -1.16 11.75 9.28
C SER A 138 -2.53 12.08 8.70
N GLY A 139 -3.58 11.89 9.50
CA GLY A 139 -4.95 12.21 9.08
C GLY A 139 -5.56 11.19 8.10
N TRP A 140 -5.11 9.93 8.16
CA TRP A 140 -5.65 8.88 7.29
C TRP A 140 -7.16 8.68 7.48
N GLN A 141 -7.88 8.57 6.37
CA GLN A 141 -9.30 8.21 6.32
C GLN A 141 -9.54 7.29 5.12
N GLU A 142 -10.58 6.45 5.20
CA GLU A 142 -10.86 5.44 4.17
C GLU A 142 -11.04 6.05 2.76
N HIS A 143 -11.73 7.20 2.66
CA HIS A 143 -11.96 7.86 1.37
C HIS A 143 -10.69 8.49 0.77
N LEU A 144 -9.62 8.67 1.56
CA LEU A 144 -8.33 9.21 1.11
C LEU A 144 -7.37 8.13 0.59
N ARG A 145 -7.78 6.86 0.57
CA ARG A 145 -6.96 5.76 0.03
C ARG A 145 -6.50 5.99 -1.41
N PRO A 146 -7.37 6.37 -2.37
CA PRO A 146 -6.92 6.54 -3.74
C PRO A 146 -5.84 7.62 -3.90
N PRO A 147 -5.97 8.84 -3.38
CA PRO A 147 -4.91 9.84 -3.45
C PRO A 147 -3.65 9.42 -2.70
N LEU A 148 -3.77 8.75 -1.54
CA LEU A 148 -2.63 8.21 -0.81
C LEU A 148 -1.85 7.18 -1.64
N ALA A 149 -2.55 6.22 -2.26
CA ALA A 149 -1.94 5.23 -3.14
C ALA A 149 -1.21 5.88 -4.33
N GLN A 150 -1.76 6.96 -4.90
CA GLN A 150 -1.14 7.71 -5.98
C GLN A 150 0.17 8.39 -5.54
N VAL A 151 0.20 9.00 -4.35
CA VAL A 151 1.42 9.59 -3.77
C VAL A 151 2.45 8.52 -3.48
N LEU A 152 2.06 7.43 -2.80
CA LEU A 152 2.94 6.31 -2.46
C LEU A 152 3.53 5.65 -3.71
N GLY A 153 2.71 5.47 -4.76
CA GLY A 153 3.16 4.89 -6.03
C GLY A 153 4.20 5.73 -6.76
N ARG A 154 4.23 7.05 -6.53
CA ARG A 154 5.20 8.00 -7.13
C ARG A 154 6.32 8.42 -6.19
N SER A 155 6.31 7.98 -4.94
CA SER A 155 7.29 8.40 -3.91
C SER A 155 8.75 8.27 -4.35
N GLY A 156 9.09 7.19 -5.07
CA GLY A 156 10.43 6.97 -5.62
C GLY A 156 10.82 7.90 -6.78
N GLN A 157 9.86 8.61 -7.38
CA GLN A 157 10.06 9.50 -8.52
C GLN A 157 10.10 10.98 -8.11
N LEU A 158 9.80 11.30 -6.86
CA LEU A 158 9.72 12.70 -6.39
C LEU A 158 11.06 13.40 -6.30
N GLY A 159 12.19 12.70 -6.52
CA GLY A 159 13.54 13.26 -6.46
C GLY A 159 13.98 13.72 -5.06
N SER A 160 13.16 13.49 -4.04
CA SER A 160 13.40 13.80 -2.64
C SER A 160 12.80 12.72 -1.75
N THR A 161 13.45 12.40 -0.64
CA THR A 161 12.90 11.44 0.32
C THR A 161 11.66 12.01 0.98
N LEU A 162 10.55 11.28 0.87
CA LEU A 162 9.28 11.63 1.50
C LEU A 162 9.33 11.22 2.98
N LEU A 163 9.08 12.17 3.88
CA LEU A 163 9.12 11.97 5.32
C LEU A 163 7.72 11.86 5.92
N GLU A 164 6.79 12.71 5.43
CA GLU A 164 5.41 12.71 5.89
C GLU A 164 4.44 13.03 4.75
N ILE A 165 3.28 12.39 4.78
CA ILE A 165 2.08 12.69 4.00
C ILE A 165 1.01 13.11 5.00
N HIS A 166 0.57 14.37 4.95
CA HIS A 166 -0.39 14.91 5.88
C HIS A 166 -1.68 15.31 5.20
N PHE A 167 -2.79 14.73 5.65
CA PHE A 167 -4.15 15.13 5.25
C PHE A 167 -4.76 16.00 6.33
N GLU A 168 -5.05 17.24 5.99
CA GLU A 168 -5.75 18.16 6.89
C GLU A 168 -7.25 17.82 6.99
N PRO A 169 -7.93 18.19 8.09
CA PRO A 169 -9.37 17.99 8.22
C PRO A 169 -10.21 18.66 7.12
N ASN A 170 -9.71 19.74 6.52
CA ASN A 170 -10.33 20.46 5.40
C ASN A 170 -10.08 19.78 4.03
N GLY A 171 -9.39 18.62 4.01
CA GLY A 171 -9.10 17.84 2.84
C GLY A 171 -7.82 18.24 2.10
N ASN A 172 -7.06 19.25 2.54
CA ASN A 172 -5.79 19.58 1.90
C ASN A 172 -4.74 18.52 2.17
N LEU A 173 -3.92 18.29 1.16
CA LEU A 173 -2.79 17.37 1.17
C LEU A 173 -1.46 18.14 1.22
N TRP A 174 -0.62 17.76 2.16
CA TRP A 174 0.73 18.25 2.33
C TRP A 174 1.73 17.11 2.28
N LEU A 175 2.91 17.38 1.75
CA LEU A 175 4.06 16.49 1.83
C LEU A 175 5.18 17.18 2.59
N ILE A 176 5.88 16.43 3.44
CA ILE A 176 7.14 16.86 4.02
C ILE A 176 8.24 16.03 3.41
N THR A 177 9.19 16.69 2.79
CA THR A 177 10.32 16.07 2.08
C THR A 177 11.65 16.49 2.67
N SER A 178 12.67 15.66 2.48
CA SER A 178 14.01 15.92 3.05
C SER A 178 14.73 17.12 2.42
N SER A 179 14.47 17.43 1.13
CA SER A 179 15.20 18.46 0.39
C SER A 179 14.38 19.71 0.10
N LEU A 180 13.06 19.60 -0.08
CA LEU A 180 12.18 20.70 -0.48
C LEU A 180 11.33 21.25 0.70
N GLY A 181 11.48 20.67 1.91
CA GLY A 181 10.69 21.06 3.05
C GLY A 181 9.21 20.70 2.91
N LYS A 182 8.33 21.65 3.25
CA LYS A 182 6.87 21.46 3.24
C LYS A 182 6.30 21.81 1.85
N VAL A 183 5.60 20.84 1.24
CA VAL A 183 5.00 20.98 -0.09
C VAL A 183 3.49 20.88 0.04
N ARG A 184 2.76 21.93 -0.35
CA ARG A 184 1.31 21.94 -0.41
C ARG A 184 0.86 21.44 -1.78
N LEU A 185 -0.01 20.42 -1.78
CA LEU A 185 -0.62 19.90 -3.01
C LEU A 185 -2.10 20.31 -3.14
N GLY A 186 -2.68 20.98 -2.12
CA GLY A 186 -4.10 21.32 -2.11
C GLY A 186 -5.01 20.10 -1.95
N GLN A 187 -6.27 20.22 -2.36
CA GLN A 187 -7.19 19.09 -2.31
C GLN A 187 -6.85 18.05 -3.37
N PRO A 188 -6.90 16.74 -3.01
CA PRO A 188 -6.65 15.66 -3.95
C PRO A 188 -7.82 15.54 -4.94
N ASP A 189 -7.61 16.04 -6.12
CA ASP A 189 -8.54 16.04 -7.24
C ASP A 189 -7.92 15.35 -8.48
N GLY A 190 -8.56 15.47 -9.64
CA GLY A 190 -8.04 14.94 -10.91
C GLY A 190 -6.69 15.50 -11.35
N GLN A 191 -6.23 16.62 -10.76
CA GLN A 191 -4.96 17.25 -11.07
C GLN A 191 -3.80 16.79 -10.15
N LEU A 192 -4.07 15.97 -9.13
CA LEU A 192 -3.04 15.49 -8.20
C LEU A 192 -1.84 14.88 -8.95
N GLY A 193 -2.10 14.14 -10.02
CA GLY A 193 -1.05 13.56 -10.87
C GLY A 193 -0.11 14.63 -11.43
N ARG A 194 -0.66 15.70 -12.01
CA ARG A 194 0.13 16.82 -12.57
C ARG A 194 0.95 17.55 -11.50
N ARG A 195 0.37 17.72 -10.30
CA ARG A 195 1.07 18.36 -9.16
C ARG A 195 2.27 17.52 -8.69
N LEU A 196 2.12 16.20 -8.67
CA LEU A 196 3.23 15.29 -8.34
C LEU A 196 4.31 15.27 -9.44
N ASP A 197 3.93 15.33 -10.71
CA ASP A 197 4.87 15.44 -11.82
C ASP A 197 5.64 16.78 -11.75
N MET A 198 4.95 17.89 -11.47
CA MET A 198 5.57 19.19 -11.26
C MET A 198 6.54 19.17 -10.07
N LEU A 199 6.16 18.53 -8.94
CA LEU A 199 7.05 18.37 -7.79
C LEU A 199 8.33 17.61 -8.16
N SER A 200 8.21 16.52 -8.90
CA SER A 200 9.36 15.73 -9.39
C SER A 200 10.29 16.59 -10.25
N HIS A 201 9.71 17.39 -11.15
CA HIS A 201 10.45 18.28 -12.03
C HIS A 201 11.18 19.39 -11.26
N LEU A 202 10.49 20.06 -10.34
CA LEU A 202 11.09 21.07 -9.46
C LEU A 202 12.20 20.49 -8.59
N SER A 203 11.99 19.31 -8.03
CA SER A 203 13.00 18.62 -7.20
C SER A 203 14.31 18.40 -7.98
N SER A 204 14.20 17.93 -9.22
CA SER A 204 15.39 17.70 -10.06
C SER A 204 16.09 18.99 -10.46
N GLN A 205 15.35 20.06 -10.75
CA GLN A 205 15.90 21.35 -11.12
C GLN A 205 16.55 22.09 -9.93
N LEU A 206 15.89 22.07 -8.76
CA LEU A 206 16.42 22.72 -7.56
C LEU A 206 17.68 22.02 -7.05
N ALA A 207 17.75 20.70 -7.11
CA ALA A 207 18.96 19.95 -6.76
C ALA A 207 20.17 20.36 -7.61
N SER A 208 19.97 20.76 -8.87
CA SER A 208 21.05 21.17 -9.80
C SER A 208 21.41 22.64 -9.71
N ARG A 209 20.46 23.52 -9.38
CA ARG A 209 20.66 25.00 -9.49
C ARG A 209 20.91 25.71 -8.17
N VAL A 210 20.53 25.13 -7.03
CA VAL A 210 20.48 25.84 -5.75
C VAL A 210 21.35 25.14 -4.71
N LYS A 211 22.69 25.24 -4.88
CA LYS A 211 23.62 24.93 -3.80
C LYS A 211 23.52 26.04 -2.73
N GLY A 212 22.79 25.75 -1.64
CA GLY A 212 22.77 26.59 -0.44
C GLY A 212 21.47 27.31 -0.08
N LEU A 213 20.46 27.40 -0.94
CA LEU A 213 19.14 27.94 -0.55
C LEU A 213 18.25 26.81 0.00
N LYS A 214 17.93 26.85 1.29
CA LYS A 214 16.90 25.99 1.87
C LYS A 214 15.54 26.54 1.49
N VAL A 215 14.84 25.87 0.57
CA VAL A 215 13.42 26.14 0.33
C VAL A 215 12.66 25.73 1.58
N GLN A 216 11.81 26.61 2.12
CA GLN A 216 11.01 26.32 3.32
C GLN A 216 9.68 25.66 2.96
N SER A 217 9.05 26.13 1.91
CA SER A 217 7.77 25.60 1.45
C SER A 217 7.59 25.82 -0.05
N ILE A 218 6.80 24.93 -0.63
CA ILE A 218 6.36 25.02 -2.03
C ILE A 218 4.84 24.88 -2.01
N ASP A 219 4.13 25.77 -2.70
CA ASP A 219 2.68 25.62 -2.94
C ASP A 219 2.49 25.20 -4.40
N LEU A 220 1.91 24.01 -4.59
CA LEU A 220 1.54 23.40 -5.87
C LEU A 220 0.04 23.19 -5.98
N SER A 221 -0.77 23.88 -5.16
CA SER A 221 -2.24 23.78 -5.25
C SER A 221 -2.74 24.16 -6.64
N ASP A 222 -2.04 25.12 -7.29
CA ASP A 222 -2.16 25.41 -8.72
C ASP A 222 -0.87 24.96 -9.43
N PRO A 223 -0.90 23.87 -10.23
CA PRO A 223 0.29 23.36 -10.89
C PRO A 223 0.83 24.30 -11.99
N ASP A 224 0.01 25.23 -12.49
CA ASP A 224 0.41 26.17 -13.54
C ASP A 224 1.10 27.42 -12.96
N HIS A 225 0.90 27.69 -11.66
CA HIS A 225 1.51 28.82 -10.93
C HIS A 225 2.14 28.36 -9.61
N PRO A 226 3.27 27.63 -9.63
CA PRO A 226 3.93 27.17 -8.42
C PRO A 226 4.52 28.35 -7.62
N GLU A 227 4.24 28.40 -6.31
CA GLU A 227 4.76 29.43 -5.41
C GLU A 227 5.87 28.84 -4.52
N LEU A 228 6.98 29.57 -4.38
CA LEU A 228 8.11 29.19 -3.55
C LEU A 228 8.20 30.08 -2.31
N GLY A 229 8.06 29.50 -1.14
CA GLY A 229 8.33 30.16 0.13
C GLY A 229 9.82 30.15 0.47
N LEU A 230 10.45 31.31 0.43
CA LEU A 230 11.85 31.47 0.84
C LEU A 230 11.94 31.85 2.32
N PRO A 231 13.00 31.47 3.04
CA PRO A 231 13.22 31.93 4.41
C PRO A 231 13.32 33.46 4.46
N PRO A 232 12.79 34.11 5.50
CA PRO A 232 12.93 35.54 5.67
C PRO A 232 14.43 35.92 5.66
N LYS A 233 14.77 36.94 4.86
CA LYS A 233 16.12 37.45 4.80
C LYS A 233 16.55 37.89 6.21
N PRO A 234 17.73 37.47 6.71
CA PRO A 234 18.21 37.97 8.00
C PRO A 234 18.15 39.47 8.01
N ARG A 235 17.49 40.10 8.98
CA ARG A 235 17.53 41.55 9.13
C ARG A 235 18.99 41.93 9.34
N PRO A 236 19.55 42.88 8.57
CA PRO A 236 20.85 43.43 8.85
C PRO A 236 20.80 43.99 10.28
N GLY A 237 21.76 43.56 11.10
CA GLY A 237 21.81 43.95 12.51
C GLY A 237 21.71 45.46 12.64
N GLY A 238 20.73 45.94 13.41
CA GLY A 238 20.64 47.35 13.77
C GLY A 238 21.93 47.79 14.48
N PRO A 239 22.37 49.02 14.28
CA PRO A 239 23.60 49.53 14.91
C PRO A 239 23.45 49.46 16.44
N GLY A 240 24.49 48.87 17.06
CA GLY A 240 24.57 48.75 18.51
C GLY A 240 24.35 50.09 19.18
N GLY A 241 23.28 50.11 20.06
CA GLY A 241 23.10 51.25 20.96
C GLY A 241 24.26 51.31 21.91
N SER A 242 25.08 52.33 21.76
CA SER A 242 26.06 52.80 22.72
C SER A 242 25.30 53.15 24.01
N GLY A 243 25.59 52.40 25.07
CA GLY A 243 25.13 52.74 26.41
C GLY A 243 25.65 54.07 26.88
N PRO A 244 24.91 54.87 27.65
CA PRO A 244 25.41 56.09 28.27
C PRO A 244 26.38 55.75 29.39
N GLY A 245 27.55 56.38 29.35
CA GLY A 245 28.51 56.39 30.45
C GLY A 245 27.89 57.02 31.70
N VAL A 246 28.23 56.44 32.82
CA VAL A 246 27.92 56.93 34.13
C VAL A 246 29.13 57.70 34.60
N ASP A 247 28.92 59.02 34.86
CA ASP A 247 29.75 59.81 35.77
C ASP A 247 29.32 59.55 37.22
#